data_58f7b92d8a0f6bc3fea58a2e4237f01b
#
_entry.id   58f7b92d8a0f6bc3fea58a2e4237f01b
#
_cell.length_a   1.000
_cell.length_b   1.000
_cell.length_c   1.000
_cell.angle_alpha   90.00
_cell.angle_beta   90.00
_cell.angle_gamma   90.00
#
_symmetry.space_group_name_H-M   'P 1'
#
loop_
_entity.id
_entity.type
_entity.pdbx_description
1 polymer ?
#
loop_
_entity_poly.entity_id
_entity_poly.type
_entity_poly.pdbx_seq_one_letter_code
_entity_poly.pdbx_strand_id
1 'polypeptide(L)'
;MSTFEVDLVKDSTLKQTNAILAKRGGLEPQSYSDVQAIVRLGLAPSVFSIGDIIEVGRETKVQASLGEHTGITAVSVVEDTFVAAMGEAGEKEYEIIYDGSAWKYEGHPIILADYGLSVTGTAAEGDTIIVVETASVINMVVMDFIEGNKTSKGNIKIHDNTKQYGMILQSEKLLYNLQNDNTEAFYYNNTDAALPAGTYHITLGDNYDTTYGGGATYQFTLTKEVPAGGQIVWPWAYNQQAANARISTYASGSDRTALESGVVVTAGTGGTDLGTVLIAVQESAGLNSIHRMRYGSNKWSESAMRQHLNSAKVAGQVWSPKSHWDRPPSWDASTAGFMHGLDPEFIKICADVELLTALSTAAGDTTTIEGSAGTGYETTVDKFFLPSRPEVFGGEDNASDKGDAWQYYSANSDKSSQANSPGADSNRIKVQASNGNPYYWWLRSPSVGYGSYVRTVYTGGSININTALSSYGVAPACVIA
;
A
#
# COMPACT_ATOMS: atom_id res chain seq x y z
N MET A 1 38.46 -17.69 6.57
CA MET A 1 37.48 -16.62 6.96
C MET A 1 36.93 -17.03 8.30
N SER A 2 37.24 -16.26 9.36
CA SER A 2 36.76 -16.62 10.69
C SER A 2 35.32 -16.10 10.82
N THR A 3 34.41 -17.01 11.06
CA THR A 3 33.05 -16.70 11.56
C THR A 3 33.20 -15.99 12.90
N PHE A 4 32.82 -14.72 12.95
CA PHE A 4 32.66 -14.03 14.22
C PHE A 4 31.39 -14.57 14.88
N GLU A 5 31.51 -15.51 15.80
CA GLU A 5 30.51 -15.72 16.84
C GLU A 5 30.60 -14.53 17.79
N VAL A 6 29.69 -13.58 17.68
CA VAL A 6 29.59 -12.50 18.64
C VAL A 6 28.69 -12.98 19.76
N ASP A 7 29.28 -13.41 20.87
CA ASP A 7 28.56 -13.54 22.12
C ASP A 7 27.90 -12.19 22.45
N LEU A 8 26.61 -12.19 22.73
CA LEU A 8 25.84 -11.02 23.11
C LEU A 8 26.41 -10.40 24.40
N VAL A 9 27.31 -9.47 24.23
CA VAL A 9 27.97 -8.81 25.34
C VAL A 9 27.03 -7.78 25.94
N LYS A 10 26.66 -8.02 27.18
CA LYS A 10 25.80 -7.13 27.99
C LYS A 10 26.53 -5.87 28.49
N ASP A 11 27.79 -5.69 28.15
CA ASP A 11 28.61 -4.59 28.67
C ASP A 11 28.54 -3.37 27.73
N SER A 12 28.10 -2.24 28.28
CA SER A 12 28.02 -0.95 27.59
C SER A 12 29.39 -0.48 27.05
N THR A 13 30.47 -0.82 27.71
CA THR A 13 31.85 -0.44 27.34
C THR A 13 32.29 -1.14 26.07
N LEU A 14 31.97 -2.44 25.92
CA LEU A 14 32.31 -3.21 24.73
C LEU A 14 31.46 -2.77 23.54
N LYS A 15 30.22 -2.41 23.79
CA LYS A 15 29.32 -1.85 22.77
C LYS A 15 29.85 -0.52 22.21
N GLN A 16 30.37 0.35 23.08
CA GLN A 16 31.01 1.61 22.67
C GLN A 16 32.31 1.34 21.89
N THR A 17 33.10 0.38 22.33
CA THR A 17 34.33 -0.01 21.64
C THR A 17 34.05 -0.57 20.25
N ASN A 18 33.05 -1.43 20.12
CA ASN A 18 32.64 -1.99 18.84
C ASN A 18 32.07 -0.92 17.91
N ALA A 19 31.32 0.07 18.42
CA ALA A 19 30.83 1.19 17.64
C ALA A 19 31.98 2.09 17.14
N ILE A 20 33.01 2.30 17.95
CA ILE A 20 34.22 3.03 17.53
C ILE A 20 35.00 2.27 16.49
N LEU A 21 35.13 0.96 16.63
CA LEU A 21 35.78 0.09 15.66
C LEU A 21 35.01 0.01 14.34
N ALA A 22 33.69 -0.05 14.39
CA ALA A 22 32.82 0.01 13.21
C ALA A 22 33.03 1.32 12.42
N LYS A 23 33.01 2.47 13.07
CA LYS A 23 33.27 3.77 12.43
C LYS A 23 34.72 3.94 11.93
N ARG A 24 35.69 3.35 12.61
CA ARG A 24 37.11 3.45 12.24
C ARG A 24 37.59 2.36 11.30
N GLY A 25 36.95 1.21 11.32
CA GLY A 25 37.36 0.03 10.55
C GLY A 25 36.69 -0.11 9.18
N GLY A 26 35.81 0.84 8.79
CA GLY A 26 35.13 0.78 7.49
C GLY A 26 34.26 -0.48 7.37
N LEU A 27 33.44 -0.79 8.39
CA LEU A 27 32.39 -1.79 8.26
C LEU A 27 31.34 -1.26 7.27
N GLU A 28 31.57 -1.52 6.00
CA GLU A 28 30.55 -1.33 4.97
C GLU A 28 29.75 -2.62 4.87
N PRO A 29 28.45 -2.62 5.18
CA PRO A 29 27.63 -3.82 5.02
C PRO A 29 27.59 -4.19 3.54
N GLN A 30 27.86 -5.47 3.26
CA GLN A 30 27.89 -6.01 1.89
C GLN A 30 26.61 -6.74 1.52
N SER A 31 25.73 -6.94 2.51
CA SER A 31 24.47 -7.67 2.35
C SER A 31 23.40 -7.17 3.32
N TYR A 32 22.14 -7.49 3.05
CA TYR A 32 21.05 -7.20 3.99
C TYR A 32 21.22 -7.91 5.35
N SER A 33 21.81 -9.09 5.36
CA SER A 33 22.13 -9.79 6.62
C SER A 33 23.16 -9.05 7.45
N ASP A 34 24.13 -8.38 6.84
CA ASP A 34 25.09 -7.55 7.56
C ASP A 34 24.40 -6.32 8.16
N VAL A 35 23.51 -5.68 7.39
CA VAL A 35 22.68 -4.57 7.89
C VAL A 35 21.86 -5.02 9.09
N GLN A 36 21.20 -6.17 9.01
CA GLN A 36 20.41 -6.72 10.12
C GLN A 36 21.28 -7.02 11.35
N ALA A 37 22.45 -7.61 11.15
CA ALA A 37 23.38 -7.92 12.24
C ALA A 37 23.82 -6.65 12.97
N ILE A 38 24.18 -5.60 12.22
CA ILE A 38 24.54 -4.28 12.77
C ILE A 38 23.39 -3.69 13.59
N VAL A 39 22.16 -3.78 13.08
CA VAL A 39 20.96 -3.29 13.77
C VAL A 39 20.74 -4.08 15.07
N ARG A 40 20.75 -5.43 15.01
CA ARG A 40 20.54 -6.30 16.18
C ARG A 40 21.53 -6.07 17.30
N LEU A 41 22.75 -5.73 16.94
CA LEU A 41 23.80 -5.35 17.92
C LEU A 41 23.61 -3.96 18.50
N GLY A 42 22.65 -3.18 18.04
CA GLY A 42 22.43 -1.79 18.42
C GLY A 42 23.53 -0.84 17.93
N LEU A 43 24.23 -1.23 16.87
CA LEU A 43 25.32 -0.45 16.28
C LEU A 43 24.85 0.46 15.14
N ALA A 44 23.58 0.33 14.72
CA ALA A 44 23.07 1.09 13.58
C ALA A 44 23.33 2.60 13.67
N PRO A 45 23.09 3.30 14.81
CA PRO A 45 23.38 4.73 14.90
C PRO A 45 24.86 5.10 14.80
N SER A 46 25.75 4.10 14.88
CA SER A 46 27.21 4.31 14.77
C SER A 46 27.72 4.05 13.37
N VAL A 47 27.00 3.27 12.59
CA VAL A 47 27.37 2.86 11.21
C VAL A 47 26.59 3.68 10.19
N PHE A 48 25.30 3.87 10.39
CA PHE A 48 24.42 4.62 9.50
C PHE A 48 24.12 6.01 10.04
N SER A 49 23.99 6.97 9.15
CA SER A 49 23.52 8.31 9.43
C SER A 49 22.05 8.46 9.00
N ILE A 50 21.34 9.36 9.64
CA ILE A 50 20.01 9.77 9.17
C ILE A 50 20.14 10.35 7.76
N GLY A 51 19.35 9.87 6.83
CA GLY A 51 19.41 10.25 5.43
C GLY A 51 20.24 9.31 4.55
N ASP A 52 20.99 8.36 5.12
CA ASP A 52 21.67 7.34 4.32
C ASP A 52 20.66 6.49 3.54
N ILE A 53 21.09 5.98 2.41
CA ILE A 53 20.25 5.19 1.49
C ILE A 53 20.65 3.73 1.57
N ILE A 54 19.63 2.88 1.71
CA ILE A 54 19.72 1.44 1.49
C ILE A 54 19.02 1.13 0.17
N GLU A 55 19.74 0.64 -0.79
CA GLU A 55 19.18 0.21 -2.06
C GLU A 55 18.51 -1.16 -1.90
N VAL A 56 17.26 -1.26 -2.32
CA VAL A 56 16.46 -2.49 -2.25
C VAL A 56 16.13 -2.94 -3.65
N GLY A 57 16.61 -4.12 -4.00
CA GLY A 57 16.31 -4.74 -5.28
C GLY A 57 14.81 -5.01 -5.44
N ARG A 58 14.34 -4.81 -6.64
CA ARG A 58 13.02 -5.22 -7.11
C ARG A 58 13.20 -6.14 -8.31
N GLU A 59 12.12 -6.84 -8.62
CA GLU A 59 12.03 -7.70 -9.78
C GLU A 59 12.59 -7.01 -11.03
N THR A 60 13.46 -7.72 -11.71
CA THR A 60 14.04 -7.27 -12.96
C THR A 60 12.94 -7.19 -14.01
N LYS A 61 12.76 -6.05 -14.61
CA LYS A 61 11.85 -5.90 -15.75
C LYS A 61 12.55 -6.24 -17.03
N VAL A 62 11.91 -7.06 -17.84
CA VAL A 62 12.40 -7.45 -19.16
C VAL A 62 11.45 -6.89 -20.23
N GLN A 63 11.99 -6.19 -21.19
CA GLN A 63 11.24 -5.69 -22.34
C GLN A 63 11.89 -6.17 -23.64
N ALA A 64 11.09 -6.73 -24.54
CA ALA A 64 11.54 -7.09 -25.86
C ALA A 64 10.98 -6.10 -26.89
N SER A 65 11.82 -5.69 -27.82
CA SER A 65 11.48 -4.82 -28.95
C SER A 65 12.08 -5.37 -30.23
N LEU A 66 11.50 -4.98 -31.35
CA LEU A 66 12.11 -5.26 -32.65
C LEU A 66 13.28 -4.30 -32.87
N GLY A 67 14.44 -4.87 -33.23
CA GLY A 67 15.55 -4.13 -33.78
C GLY A 67 15.39 -3.94 -35.28
N GLU A 68 16.45 -4.17 -36.07
CA GLU A 68 16.34 -4.24 -37.51
C GLU A 68 15.48 -5.46 -37.89
N HIS A 69 14.51 -5.27 -38.75
CA HIS A 69 13.61 -6.36 -39.13
C HIS A 69 12.93 -6.14 -40.47
N THR A 70 12.71 -7.23 -41.19
CA THR A 70 12.01 -7.26 -42.48
C THR A 70 10.94 -8.31 -42.52
N GLY A 71 11.07 -9.39 -41.76
CA GLY A 71 10.19 -10.53 -41.77
C GLY A 71 9.32 -10.70 -40.53
N ILE A 72 9.81 -10.27 -39.38
CA ILE A 72 9.01 -10.28 -38.13
C ILE A 72 8.27 -8.97 -37.94
N THR A 73 7.11 -9.02 -37.31
CA THR A 73 6.22 -7.85 -37.14
C THR A 73 5.94 -7.51 -35.67
N ALA A 74 6.19 -8.43 -34.76
CA ALA A 74 6.06 -8.22 -33.32
C ALA A 74 6.94 -9.22 -32.57
N VAL A 75 7.31 -8.84 -31.34
CA VAL A 75 7.98 -9.69 -30.37
C VAL A 75 7.30 -9.54 -29.01
N SER A 76 7.26 -10.62 -28.25
CA SER A 76 6.85 -10.61 -26.85
C SER A 76 7.82 -11.43 -25.99
N VAL A 77 7.89 -11.10 -24.70
CA VAL A 77 8.74 -11.79 -23.74
C VAL A 77 7.93 -12.17 -22.50
N VAL A 78 8.21 -13.35 -21.94
CA VAL A 78 7.75 -13.80 -20.63
C VAL A 78 8.91 -13.58 -19.66
N GLU A 79 8.80 -12.55 -18.83
CA GLU A 79 9.89 -12.02 -17.98
C GLU A 79 10.55 -13.11 -17.13
N ASP A 80 9.78 -13.85 -16.32
CA ASP A 80 10.32 -14.90 -15.45
C ASP A 80 11.10 -15.98 -16.21
N THR A 81 10.62 -16.34 -17.41
CA THR A 81 11.29 -17.34 -18.23
C THR A 81 12.60 -16.80 -18.79
N PHE A 82 12.60 -15.53 -19.21
CA PHE A 82 13.81 -14.90 -19.73
C PHE A 82 14.88 -14.76 -18.65
N VAL A 83 14.52 -14.23 -17.48
CA VAL A 83 15.44 -14.07 -16.34
C VAL A 83 16.01 -15.43 -15.88
N ALA A 84 15.17 -16.46 -15.82
CA ALA A 84 15.61 -17.82 -15.45
C ALA A 84 16.60 -18.41 -16.46
N ALA A 85 16.44 -18.10 -17.77
CA ALA A 85 17.28 -18.64 -18.83
C ALA A 85 18.63 -17.87 -18.95
N MET A 86 18.62 -16.55 -18.75
CA MET A 86 19.81 -15.71 -18.91
C MET A 86 20.65 -15.60 -17.65
N GLY A 87 20.07 -15.77 -16.46
CA GLY A 87 20.78 -16.01 -15.19
C GLY A 87 21.70 -14.90 -14.65
N GLU A 88 21.64 -13.70 -15.18
CA GLU A 88 22.44 -12.56 -14.71
C GLU A 88 21.52 -11.45 -14.16
N ALA A 89 21.83 -10.97 -12.96
CA ALA A 89 21.18 -9.80 -12.40
C ALA A 89 21.89 -8.52 -12.87
N GLY A 90 21.13 -7.53 -13.34
CA GLY A 90 21.66 -6.20 -13.69
C GLY A 90 20.93 -5.56 -14.86
N GLU A 91 21.35 -4.35 -15.20
CA GLU A 91 20.92 -3.71 -16.44
C GLU A 91 21.74 -4.28 -17.59
N LYS A 92 21.08 -4.93 -18.53
CA LYS A 92 21.73 -5.55 -19.68
C LYS A 92 20.84 -5.46 -20.91
N GLU A 93 21.48 -5.25 -22.04
CA GLU A 93 20.85 -5.33 -23.35
C GLU A 93 21.34 -6.59 -24.05
N TYR A 94 20.41 -7.35 -24.59
CA TYR A 94 20.65 -8.58 -25.33
C TYR A 94 20.20 -8.36 -26.76
N GLU A 95 21.10 -8.55 -27.71
CA GLU A 95 20.79 -8.54 -29.11
C GLU A 95 20.73 -9.98 -29.64
N ILE A 96 19.60 -10.36 -30.17
CA ILE A 96 19.34 -11.71 -30.70
C ILE A 96 19.07 -11.57 -32.19
N ILE A 97 19.89 -12.24 -33.03
CA ILE A 97 19.90 -12.06 -34.47
C ILE A 97 19.49 -13.37 -35.16
N TYR A 98 18.66 -13.27 -36.18
CA TYR A 98 18.34 -14.41 -37.05
C TYR A 98 19.31 -14.45 -38.24
N ASP A 99 20.05 -15.56 -38.38
CA ASP A 99 21.11 -15.71 -39.40
C ASP A 99 20.61 -16.37 -40.71
N GLY A 100 19.31 -16.42 -40.93
CA GLY A 100 18.68 -17.12 -42.05
C GLY A 100 18.37 -18.60 -41.78
N SER A 101 18.90 -19.16 -40.67
CA SER A 101 18.66 -20.56 -40.30
C SER A 101 18.21 -20.73 -38.85
N ALA A 102 18.74 -19.89 -37.95
CA ALA A 102 18.43 -19.95 -36.52
C ALA A 102 18.55 -18.59 -35.87
N TRP A 103 17.85 -18.39 -34.75
CA TRP A 103 18.08 -17.27 -33.85
C TRP A 103 19.37 -17.50 -33.07
N LYS A 104 20.19 -16.46 -32.93
CA LYS A 104 21.47 -16.53 -32.25
C LYS A 104 21.63 -15.41 -31.23
N TYR A 105 22.18 -15.78 -30.08
CA TYR A 105 22.69 -14.86 -29.07
C TYR A 105 24.20 -15.08 -28.93
N GLU A 106 24.99 -14.02 -29.04
CA GLU A 106 26.47 -14.08 -29.02
C GLU A 106 27.04 -15.15 -29.97
N GLY A 107 26.41 -15.33 -31.13
CA GLY A 107 26.83 -16.31 -32.14
C GLY A 107 26.37 -17.76 -31.89
N HIS A 108 25.78 -18.05 -30.73
CA HIS A 108 25.27 -19.36 -30.39
C HIS A 108 23.77 -19.52 -30.75
N PRO A 109 23.37 -20.62 -31.40
CA PRO A 109 21.97 -20.86 -31.71
C PRO A 109 21.13 -21.00 -30.45
N ILE A 110 19.96 -20.36 -30.41
CA ILE A 110 19.00 -20.45 -29.33
C ILE A 110 17.60 -20.80 -29.85
N ILE A 111 16.78 -21.38 -28.98
CA ILE A 111 15.36 -21.58 -29.21
C ILE A 111 14.61 -20.51 -28.43
N LEU A 112 13.95 -19.57 -29.13
CA LEU A 112 13.30 -18.41 -28.49
C LEU A 112 12.36 -18.80 -27.34
N ALA A 113 11.61 -19.90 -27.51
CA ALA A 113 10.67 -20.35 -26.47
C ALA A 113 11.35 -20.71 -25.15
N ASP A 114 12.58 -21.24 -25.18
CA ASP A 114 13.35 -21.56 -23.96
C ASP A 114 13.72 -20.31 -23.16
N TYR A 115 13.74 -19.15 -23.84
CA TYR A 115 13.97 -17.83 -23.26
C TYR A 115 12.65 -17.04 -23.06
N GLY A 116 11.52 -17.67 -23.16
CA GLY A 116 10.23 -16.99 -23.04
C GLY A 116 9.93 -15.97 -24.14
N LEU A 117 10.68 -16.00 -25.25
CA LEU A 117 10.52 -15.11 -26.38
C LEU A 117 9.62 -15.73 -27.44
N SER A 118 8.78 -14.91 -28.04
CA SER A 118 8.03 -15.30 -29.23
C SER A 118 7.96 -14.15 -30.23
N VAL A 119 7.93 -14.49 -31.51
CA VAL A 119 7.83 -13.52 -32.62
C VAL A 119 6.60 -13.81 -33.47
N THR A 120 6.06 -12.77 -34.09
CA THR A 120 5.01 -12.84 -35.08
C THR A 120 5.62 -12.51 -36.45
N GLY A 121 5.25 -13.26 -37.46
CA GLY A 121 5.80 -13.16 -38.82
C GLY A 121 6.79 -14.28 -39.14
N THR A 122 7.40 -14.21 -40.30
CA THR A 122 8.43 -15.17 -40.74
C THR A 122 9.79 -14.52 -40.70
N ALA A 123 10.66 -15.02 -39.83
CA ALA A 123 11.98 -14.44 -39.67
C ALA A 123 12.78 -14.43 -40.99
N ALA A 124 13.41 -13.32 -41.30
CA ALA A 124 14.31 -13.12 -42.42
C ALA A 124 15.74 -12.91 -41.92
N GLU A 125 16.72 -13.28 -42.72
CA GLU A 125 18.13 -13.08 -42.36
C GLU A 125 18.43 -11.60 -42.05
N GLY A 126 19.01 -11.36 -40.88
CA GLY A 126 19.29 -10.02 -40.35
C GLY A 126 18.19 -9.46 -39.44
N ASP A 127 17.03 -10.15 -39.28
CA ASP A 127 16.05 -9.71 -38.29
C ASP A 127 16.64 -9.80 -36.88
N THR A 128 16.41 -8.75 -36.07
CA THR A 128 16.95 -8.64 -34.71
C THR A 128 15.83 -8.44 -33.68
N ILE A 129 16.05 -9.03 -32.51
CA ILE A 129 15.26 -8.79 -31.29
C ILE A 129 16.20 -8.14 -30.30
N ILE A 130 15.80 -7.01 -29.74
CA ILE A 130 16.48 -6.36 -28.63
C ILE A 130 15.70 -6.64 -27.36
N VAL A 131 16.35 -7.26 -26.39
CA VAL A 131 15.78 -7.49 -25.06
C VAL A 131 16.58 -6.64 -24.06
N VAL A 132 15.87 -5.78 -23.35
CA VAL A 132 16.46 -4.91 -22.30
C VAL A 132 16.00 -5.43 -20.96
N GLU A 133 16.98 -5.82 -20.15
CA GLU A 133 16.80 -6.16 -18.75
C GLU A 133 17.12 -4.94 -17.89
N THR A 134 16.18 -4.51 -17.08
CA THR A 134 16.33 -3.34 -16.22
C THR A 134 16.13 -3.76 -14.78
N ALA A 135 17.20 -3.76 -13.99
CA ALA A 135 17.08 -3.93 -12.56
C ALA A 135 16.40 -2.69 -11.98
N SER A 136 15.28 -2.89 -11.32
CA SER A 136 14.62 -1.82 -10.60
C SER A 136 15.04 -1.84 -9.14
N VAL A 137 15.45 -0.69 -8.62
CA VAL A 137 15.80 -0.51 -7.21
C VAL A 137 14.88 0.51 -6.56
N ILE A 138 14.60 0.30 -5.29
CA ILE A 138 13.95 1.28 -4.43
C ILE A 138 14.99 1.80 -3.45
N ASN A 139 15.23 3.10 -3.47
CA ASN A 139 16.03 3.74 -2.45
C ASN A 139 15.20 3.90 -1.17
N MET A 140 15.68 3.29 -0.09
CA MET A 140 15.10 3.40 1.24
C MET A 140 16.00 4.27 2.12
N VAL A 141 15.47 5.36 2.61
CA VAL A 141 16.19 6.35 3.43
C VAL A 141 16.13 5.96 4.89
N VAL A 142 17.24 6.05 5.60
CA VAL A 142 17.30 5.88 7.06
C VAL A 142 16.61 7.07 7.73
N MET A 143 15.48 6.81 8.38
CA MET A 143 14.62 7.83 8.96
C MET A 143 14.87 8.04 10.45
N ASP A 144 15.08 6.95 11.18
CA ASP A 144 15.28 6.98 12.65
C ASP A 144 15.79 5.61 13.15
N PHE A 145 16.11 5.56 14.45
CA PHE A 145 16.54 4.35 15.13
C PHE A 145 15.65 4.05 16.34
N ILE A 146 15.34 2.77 16.55
CA ILE A 146 14.65 2.27 17.73
C ILE A 146 15.69 1.71 18.67
N GLU A 147 15.70 2.18 19.91
CA GLU A 147 16.60 1.74 20.95
C GLU A 147 15.83 1.13 22.12
N GLY A 148 16.16 -0.12 22.47
CA GLY A 148 15.74 -0.75 23.71
C GLY A 148 14.25 -1.12 23.78
N ASN A 149 13.67 -1.74 22.75
CA ASN A 149 12.29 -2.25 22.74
C ASN A 149 11.25 -1.33 23.39
N LYS A 150 11.50 -0.03 23.35
CA LYS A 150 10.54 0.98 23.79
C LYS A 150 9.57 1.23 22.64
N THR A 151 8.33 1.54 23.00
CA THR A 151 7.43 2.23 22.08
C THR A 151 8.13 3.53 21.74
N SER A 152 8.93 3.49 20.70
CA SER A 152 9.77 4.62 20.42
C SER A 152 9.14 5.40 19.29
N LYS A 153 9.29 6.64 19.43
CA LYS A 153 9.09 7.70 18.46
C LYS A 153 7.87 7.50 17.56
N GLY A 154 6.85 8.21 17.90
CA GLY A 154 5.58 8.04 17.29
C GLY A 154 4.90 6.80 17.86
N ASN A 155 4.46 5.93 17.04
CA ASN A 155 3.54 4.88 17.42
C ASN A 155 4.02 3.51 16.87
N ILE A 156 5.32 3.27 16.88
CA ILE A 156 5.92 2.05 16.35
C ILE A 156 6.63 1.28 17.46
N LYS A 157 6.34 -0.01 17.54
CA LYS A 157 7.01 -0.96 18.42
C LYS A 157 7.34 -2.23 17.65
N ILE A 158 8.55 -2.78 17.81
CA ILE A 158 8.89 -4.07 17.23
C ILE A 158 8.01 -5.14 17.90
N HIS A 159 7.28 -5.92 17.10
CA HIS A 159 6.34 -6.92 17.60
C HIS A 159 7.05 -8.06 18.36
N ASP A 160 8.20 -8.48 17.86
CA ASP A 160 9.04 -9.48 18.53
C ASP A 160 9.78 -8.85 19.72
N ASN A 161 9.30 -9.14 20.93
CA ASN A 161 9.85 -8.61 22.18
C ASN A 161 11.31 -9.04 22.48
N THR A 162 11.84 -10.01 21.76
CA THR A 162 13.26 -10.42 21.90
C THR A 162 14.21 -9.46 21.19
N LYS A 163 13.69 -8.66 20.25
CA LYS A 163 14.45 -7.66 19.49
C LYS A 163 14.44 -6.31 20.22
N GLN A 164 15.62 -5.77 20.44
CA GLN A 164 15.81 -4.55 21.24
C GLN A 164 16.09 -3.31 20.40
N TYR A 165 16.52 -3.48 19.16
CA TYR A 165 16.97 -2.42 18.29
C TYR A 165 16.33 -2.53 16.93
N GLY A 166 16.05 -1.37 16.32
CA GLY A 166 15.51 -1.28 14.97
C GLY A 166 16.04 -0.05 14.24
N MET A 167 16.02 -0.13 12.92
CA MET A 167 16.30 0.97 12.03
C MET A 167 15.09 1.20 11.12
N ILE A 168 14.52 2.40 11.18
CA ILE A 168 13.33 2.78 10.41
C ILE A 168 13.79 3.27 9.04
N LEU A 169 13.22 2.68 8.01
CA LEU A 169 13.44 3.06 6.62
C LEU A 169 12.14 3.55 5.98
N GLN A 170 12.24 4.49 5.03
CA GLN A 170 11.13 4.91 4.18
C GLN A 170 11.62 5.12 2.76
N SER A 171 10.80 4.82 1.75
CA SER A 171 11.18 5.08 0.37
C SER A 171 11.50 6.56 0.15
N GLU A 172 12.59 6.81 -0.59
CA GLU A 172 13.03 8.16 -0.96
C GLU A 172 11.96 8.87 -1.79
N LYS A 173 11.44 8.17 -2.80
CA LYS A 173 10.47 8.69 -3.75
C LYS A 173 9.09 8.06 -3.56
N LEU A 174 8.08 8.70 -4.15
CA LEU A 174 6.74 8.13 -4.30
C LEU A 174 6.78 7.10 -5.42
N LEU A 175 6.48 5.86 -5.08
CA LEU A 175 6.65 4.75 -6.03
C LEU A 175 5.54 4.74 -7.10
N TYR A 176 4.32 5.05 -6.68
CA TYR A 176 3.11 5.09 -7.51
C TYR A 176 2.02 5.90 -6.80
N ASN A 177 0.89 6.13 -7.47
CA ASN A 177 -0.27 6.82 -6.91
C ASN A 177 -1.42 5.83 -6.77
N LEU A 178 -1.91 5.62 -5.55
CA LEU A 178 -3.00 4.70 -5.26
C LEU A 178 -4.08 5.36 -4.40
N GLN A 179 -5.31 4.87 -4.53
CA GLN A 179 -6.36 5.13 -3.56
C GLN A 179 -6.00 4.49 -2.22
N ASN A 180 -6.25 5.20 -1.12
CA ASN A 180 -6.07 4.61 0.21
C ASN A 180 -7.12 3.53 0.49
N ASP A 181 -8.35 3.79 0.06
CA ASP A 181 -9.48 2.87 0.19
C ASP A 181 -10.58 3.22 -0.81
N ASN A 182 -11.54 2.32 -1.01
CA ASN A 182 -12.67 2.56 -1.89
C ASN A 182 -13.94 1.97 -1.32
N THR A 183 -15.00 2.75 -1.27
CA THR A 183 -16.33 2.27 -0.93
C THR A 183 -17.39 2.99 -1.77
N GLU A 184 -18.45 2.26 -2.08
CA GLU A 184 -19.71 2.78 -2.60
C GLU A 184 -20.83 2.18 -1.79
N ALA A 185 -22.03 2.69 -1.96
CA ALA A 185 -23.23 2.04 -1.48
C ALA A 185 -23.48 0.74 -2.26
N PHE A 186 -23.02 -0.37 -1.75
CA PHE A 186 -23.21 -1.65 -2.41
C PHE A 186 -23.16 -2.84 -1.44
N TYR A 187 -23.65 -3.97 -1.90
CA TYR A 187 -23.48 -5.27 -1.29
C TYR A 187 -22.51 -6.08 -2.11
N TYR A 188 -21.46 -6.59 -1.51
CA TYR A 188 -20.49 -7.49 -2.11
C TYR A 188 -20.77 -8.92 -1.68
N ASN A 189 -21.05 -9.81 -2.66
CA ASN A 189 -21.26 -11.21 -2.38
C ASN A 189 -19.91 -11.92 -2.16
N ASN A 190 -19.36 -11.82 -0.97
CA ASN A 190 -18.11 -12.46 -0.57
C ASN A 190 -18.29 -13.88 -0.03
N THR A 191 -19.45 -14.50 -0.24
CA THR A 191 -19.70 -15.89 0.09
C THR A 191 -19.25 -16.79 -1.06
N ASP A 192 -19.02 -18.07 -0.78
CA ASP A 192 -18.70 -19.08 -1.78
C ASP A 192 -19.91 -19.49 -2.64
N ALA A 193 -21.10 -19.02 -2.28
CA ALA A 193 -22.35 -19.32 -2.96
C ALA A 193 -22.87 -18.11 -3.75
N ALA A 194 -23.50 -18.38 -4.88
CA ALA A 194 -24.22 -17.35 -5.61
C ALA A 194 -25.47 -16.87 -4.83
N LEU A 195 -25.80 -15.60 -4.98
CA LEU A 195 -27.03 -15.00 -4.50
C LEU A 195 -28.12 -15.18 -5.57
N PRO A 196 -29.11 -16.08 -5.40
CA PRO A 196 -30.05 -16.40 -6.46
C PRO A 196 -30.97 -15.23 -6.80
N ALA A 197 -31.66 -15.31 -7.93
CA ALA A 197 -32.77 -14.42 -8.22
C ALA A 197 -33.84 -14.51 -7.11
N GLY A 198 -34.35 -13.36 -6.67
CA GLY A 198 -35.27 -13.32 -5.54
C GLY A 198 -35.47 -11.91 -4.98
N THR A 199 -36.26 -11.82 -3.93
CA THR A 199 -36.50 -10.57 -3.22
C THR A 199 -35.59 -10.47 -2.01
N TYR A 200 -35.00 -9.31 -1.85
CA TYR A 200 -34.02 -8.97 -0.81
C TYR A 200 -34.33 -7.62 -0.18
N HIS A 201 -33.84 -7.39 1.01
CA HIS A 201 -33.84 -6.06 1.60
C HIS A 201 -32.53 -5.72 2.27
N ILE A 202 -32.26 -4.41 2.36
CA ILE A 202 -31.10 -3.79 3.00
C ILE A 202 -31.62 -2.72 3.93
N THR A 203 -31.07 -2.64 5.14
CA THR A 203 -31.31 -1.53 6.04
C THR A 203 -30.21 -0.49 5.86
N LEU A 204 -30.57 0.73 5.53
CA LEU A 204 -29.66 1.85 5.56
C LEU A 204 -29.58 2.35 7.00
N GLY A 205 -28.63 1.80 7.75
CA GLY A 205 -28.35 2.25 9.09
C GLY A 205 -27.69 3.61 9.00
N ASP A 206 -28.33 4.59 9.60
CA ASP A 206 -27.74 5.88 9.78
C ASP A 206 -28.15 6.47 11.10
N ASN A 207 -27.17 6.98 11.79
CA ASN A 207 -27.41 7.75 13.01
C ASN A 207 -27.48 9.25 12.73
N TYR A 208 -27.33 9.70 11.45
CA TYR A 208 -26.96 11.09 11.23
C TYR A 208 -27.80 11.87 10.25
N ASP A 209 -28.39 11.23 9.28
CA ASP A 209 -29.11 12.01 8.28
C ASP A 209 -30.30 11.27 7.69
N THR A 210 -31.45 11.48 8.30
CA THR A 210 -32.74 11.04 7.76
C THR A 210 -33.03 11.61 6.38
N THR A 211 -32.36 12.69 5.97
CA THR A 211 -32.48 13.31 4.65
C THR A 211 -32.03 12.36 3.54
N TYR A 212 -31.11 11.43 3.84
CA TYR A 212 -30.61 10.45 2.89
C TYR A 212 -31.23 9.07 3.04
N GLY A 213 -32.31 8.96 3.81
CA GLY A 213 -33.03 7.71 4.01
C GLY A 213 -32.42 6.79 5.08
N GLY A 214 -31.55 7.33 5.94
CA GLY A 214 -30.99 6.60 7.05
C GLY A 214 -32.04 6.06 8.00
N GLY A 215 -31.78 4.86 8.57
CA GLY A 215 -32.70 4.12 9.43
C GLY A 215 -33.83 3.41 8.69
N ALA A 216 -33.95 3.58 7.38
CA ALA A 216 -35.00 2.94 6.60
C ALA A 216 -34.53 1.63 5.96
N THR A 217 -35.47 0.69 5.82
CA THR A 217 -35.24 -0.57 5.14
C THR A 217 -35.87 -0.53 3.75
N TYR A 218 -35.10 -0.99 2.79
CA TYR A 218 -35.48 -0.98 1.39
C TYR A 218 -35.40 -2.36 0.80
N GLN A 219 -36.43 -2.73 0.03
CA GLN A 219 -36.49 -4.01 -0.67
C GLN A 219 -36.38 -3.83 -2.18
N PHE A 220 -35.90 -4.88 -2.83
CA PHE A 220 -35.77 -4.99 -4.28
C PHE A 220 -35.84 -6.45 -4.72
N THR A 221 -36.18 -6.67 -5.98
CA THR A 221 -36.25 -8.02 -6.55
C THR A 221 -35.26 -8.14 -7.70
N LEU A 222 -34.35 -9.09 -7.58
CA LEU A 222 -33.42 -9.48 -8.64
C LEU A 222 -34.06 -10.54 -9.53
N THR A 223 -33.95 -10.37 -10.83
CA THR A 223 -34.39 -11.34 -11.82
C THR A 223 -33.25 -12.27 -12.27
N LYS A 224 -32.03 -11.92 -11.91
CA LYS A 224 -30.82 -12.69 -12.21
C LYS A 224 -30.01 -12.97 -10.96
N GLU A 225 -29.29 -14.05 -10.99
CA GLU A 225 -28.35 -14.45 -9.96
C GLU A 225 -27.16 -13.49 -9.91
N VAL A 226 -26.70 -13.18 -8.69
CA VAL A 226 -25.41 -12.50 -8.46
C VAL A 226 -24.40 -13.56 -8.01
N PRO A 227 -23.37 -13.86 -8.82
CA PRO A 227 -22.42 -14.93 -8.50
C PRO A 227 -21.58 -14.58 -7.26
N ALA A 228 -20.87 -15.57 -6.74
CA ALA A 228 -19.83 -15.33 -5.75
C ALA A 228 -18.83 -14.29 -6.30
N GLY A 229 -18.42 -13.31 -5.47
CA GLY A 229 -17.61 -12.18 -5.92
C GLY A 229 -18.37 -11.10 -6.69
N GLY A 230 -19.66 -11.27 -6.91
CA GLY A 230 -20.51 -10.28 -7.58
C GLY A 230 -20.96 -9.14 -6.66
N GLN A 231 -21.57 -8.13 -7.24
CA GLN A 231 -21.96 -6.91 -6.54
C GLN A 231 -23.40 -6.50 -6.85
N ILE A 232 -24.07 -5.97 -5.85
CA ILE A 232 -25.30 -5.18 -5.99
C ILE A 232 -24.93 -3.75 -5.63
N VAL A 233 -24.85 -2.89 -6.63
CA VAL A 233 -24.45 -1.50 -6.48
C VAL A 233 -25.67 -0.61 -6.43
N TRP A 234 -25.78 0.11 -5.32
CA TRP A 234 -26.74 1.15 -5.15
C TRP A 234 -26.22 2.40 -5.84
N PRO A 235 -26.92 2.99 -6.81
CA PRO A 235 -26.50 4.24 -7.41
C PRO A 235 -26.70 5.34 -6.38
N TRP A 236 -25.77 5.44 -5.47
CA TRP A 236 -25.82 6.45 -4.45
C TRP A 236 -25.68 7.82 -5.09
N ALA A 237 -26.79 8.40 -5.43
CA ALA A 237 -26.81 9.82 -5.67
C ALA A 237 -27.04 10.50 -4.33
N TYR A 238 -26.20 11.42 -4.04
CA TYR A 238 -26.12 12.26 -2.85
C TYR A 238 -27.46 12.83 -2.32
N ASN A 239 -28.50 12.89 -3.12
CA ASN A 239 -29.82 13.39 -2.80
C ASN A 239 -30.94 12.43 -3.24
N GLN A 240 -30.67 11.16 -3.44
CA GLN A 240 -31.70 10.28 -3.96
C GLN A 240 -32.51 9.69 -2.82
N GLN A 241 -33.76 10.13 -2.73
CA GLN A 241 -34.75 9.44 -1.92
C GLN A 241 -34.98 8.02 -2.48
N ALA A 242 -35.22 7.08 -1.61
CA ALA A 242 -35.39 5.66 -1.96
C ALA A 242 -36.41 5.40 -3.08
N ALA A 243 -37.46 6.21 -3.17
CA ALA A 243 -38.51 6.09 -4.20
C ALA A 243 -37.97 6.15 -5.65
N ASN A 244 -36.79 6.78 -5.84
CA ASN A 244 -36.15 6.90 -7.15
C ASN A 244 -34.89 6.04 -7.26
N ALA A 245 -34.55 5.27 -6.25
CA ALA A 245 -33.36 4.45 -6.29
C ALA A 245 -33.50 3.32 -7.29
N ARG A 246 -32.44 3.07 -8.00
CA ARG A 246 -32.28 1.94 -8.92
C ARG A 246 -30.94 1.30 -8.61
N ILE A 247 -30.92 0.00 -8.50
CA ILE A 247 -29.67 -0.74 -8.29
C ILE A 247 -29.22 -1.40 -9.59
N SER A 248 -27.93 -1.71 -9.63
CA SER A 248 -27.32 -2.50 -10.70
C SER A 248 -26.52 -3.66 -10.09
N THR A 249 -26.51 -4.79 -10.75
CA THR A 249 -25.71 -5.95 -10.34
C THR A 249 -24.58 -6.20 -11.31
N TYR A 250 -23.47 -6.72 -10.82
CA TYR A 250 -22.27 -7.00 -11.58
C TYR A 250 -21.74 -8.41 -11.25
N ALA A 251 -21.04 -9.01 -12.21
CA ALA A 251 -20.56 -10.38 -12.09
C ALA A 251 -19.43 -10.54 -11.06
N SER A 252 -18.55 -9.54 -10.94
CA SER A 252 -17.43 -9.55 -10.00
C SER A 252 -17.06 -8.15 -9.55
N GLY A 253 -16.22 -8.06 -8.51
CA GLY A 253 -15.77 -6.80 -7.95
C GLY A 253 -15.06 -5.84 -8.91
N SER A 254 -14.34 -6.37 -9.87
CA SER A 254 -13.62 -5.61 -10.90
C SER A 254 -14.38 -5.53 -12.22
N ASP A 255 -15.28 -6.47 -12.47
CA ASP A 255 -16.10 -6.51 -13.70
C ASP A 255 -17.27 -5.53 -13.58
N ARG A 256 -17.30 -4.54 -14.46
CA ARG A 256 -18.36 -3.53 -14.56
C ARG A 256 -19.39 -3.86 -15.63
N THR A 257 -19.39 -5.06 -16.15
CA THR A 257 -20.45 -5.53 -17.02
C THR A 257 -21.69 -5.82 -16.18
N ALA A 258 -22.72 -5.01 -16.33
CA ALA A 258 -23.95 -5.16 -15.57
C ALA A 258 -24.66 -6.48 -15.94
N LEU A 259 -24.96 -7.30 -14.93
CA LEU A 259 -25.84 -8.45 -15.05
C LEU A 259 -27.29 -7.99 -15.17
N GLU A 260 -27.68 -7.05 -14.33
CA GLU A 260 -29.00 -6.44 -14.28
C GLU A 260 -28.87 -5.00 -13.82
N SER A 261 -29.60 -4.08 -14.40
CA SER A 261 -29.58 -2.67 -14.06
C SER A 261 -30.98 -2.06 -14.02
N GLY A 262 -31.11 -0.97 -13.26
CA GLY A 262 -32.38 -0.27 -13.12
C GLY A 262 -33.42 -1.01 -12.26
N VAL A 263 -32.99 -1.92 -11.42
CA VAL A 263 -33.86 -2.64 -10.47
C VAL A 263 -34.45 -1.63 -9.49
N VAL A 264 -35.77 -1.60 -9.43
CA VAL A 264 -36.50 -0.65 -8.59
C VAL A 264 -36.38 -1.00 -7.12
N VAL A 265 -36.04 -0.02 -6.31
CA VAL A 265 -35.99 -0.14 -4.86
C VAL A 265 -37.23 0.52 -4.26
N THR A 266 -37.85 -0.14 -3.30
CA THR A 266 -39.03 0.37 -2.57
C THR A 266 -38.80 0.23 -1.08
N ALA A 267 -39.50 1.02 -0.27
CA ALA A 267 -39.49 0.83 1.17
C ALA A 267 -40.12 -0.54 1.52
N GLY A 268 -39.52 -1.29 2.43
CA GLY A 268 -40.02 -2.58 2.85
C GLY A 268 -38.97 -3.54 3.38
N THR A 269 -39.46 -4.63 4.00
CA THR A 269 -38.64 -5.68 4.63
C THR A 269 -38.91 -7.05 3.99
N GLY A 270 -39.36 -7.06 2.72
CA GLY A 270 -39.66 -8.31 2.04
C GLY A 270 -38.38 -9.06 1.62
N GLY A 271 -38.48 -10.39 1.59
CA GLY A 271 -37.40 -11.26 1.13
C GLY A 271 -36.28 -11.47 2.15
N THR A 272 -35.10 -11.84 1.62
CA THR A 272 -33.93 -12.14 2.45
C THR A 272 -33.23 -10.86 2.91
N ASP A 273 -32.89 -10.79 4.20
CA ASP A 273 -32.11 -9.69 4.77
C ASP A 273 -30.65 -9.79 4.35
N LEU A 274 -30.14 -8.76 3.71
CA LEU A 274 -28.73 -8.61 3.35
C LEU A 274 -27.93 -7.80 4.38
N GLY A 275 -28.58 -7.37 5.47
CA GLY A 275 -27.96 -6.67 6.58
C GLY A 275 -28.07 -5.15 6.50
N THR A 276 -27.35 -4.50 7.40
CA THR A 276 -27.37 -3.05 7.56
C THR A 276 -26.09 -2.44 7.03
N VAL A 277 -26.23 -1.46 6.15
CA VAL A 277 -25.12 -0.63 5.68
C VAL A 277 -25.15 0.74 6.37
N LEU A 278 -24.04 1.14 6.94
CA LEU A 278 -23.90 2.46 7.53
C LEU A 278 -23.53 3.50 6.46
N ILE A 279 -24.27 4.59 6.43
CA ILE A 279 -24.00 5.70 5.54
C ILE A 279 -23.01 6.64 6.21
N ALA A 280 -21.84 6.81 5.64
CA ALA A 280 -20.89 7.82 6.09
C ALA A 280 -21.24 9.17 5.42
N VAL A 281 -21.60 10.15 6.22
CA VAL A 281 -21.73 11.53 5.78
C VAL A 281 -20.38 12.23 5.97
N GLN A 282 -19.93 12.92 4.94
CA GLN A 282 -18.58 13.45 4.83
C GLN A 282 -18.20 14.48 5.90
N GLU A 283 -19.14 15.24 6.42
CA GLU A 283 -18.84 16.53 7.03
C GLU A 283 -19.35 16.71 8.45
N SER A 284 -19.88 15.70 9.06
CA SER A 284 -20.34 15.86 10.44
C SER A 284 -19.22 15.49 11.40
N ALA A 285 -18.80 16.47 12.17
CA ALA A 285 -17.87 16.26 13.26
C ALA A 285 -18.40 15.14 14.19
N GLY A 286 -17.56 14.17 14.51
CA GLY A 286 -17.94 13.05 15.34
C GLY A 286 -18.48 11.84 14.59
N LEU A 287 -18.52 11.84 13.27
CA LEU A 287 -18.87 10.67 12.48
C LEU A 287 -17.71 9.75 12.25
N ASN A 288 -17.89 8.56 12.67
CA ASN A 288 -17.02 7.47 12.38
C ASN A 288 -17.53 6.68 11.19
N SER A 289 -16.67 6.39 10.31
CA SER A 289 -17.02 5.61 9.16
C SER A 289 -16.41 4.24 9.25
N ILE A 290 -16.89 3.43 10.17
CA ILE A 290 -16.56 2.02 10.19
C ILE A 290 -17.04 1.38 8.88
N HIS A 291 -18.21 1.80 8.39
CA HIS A 291 -18.76 1.37 7.11
C HIS A 291 -19.09 2.60 6.26
N ARG A 292 -18.45 2.75 5.15
CA ARG A 292 -18.48 3.95 4.35
C ARG A 292 -19.01 3.69 2.96
N MET A 293 -20.02 4.43 2.62
CA MET A 293 -20.67 4.28 1.34
C MET A 293 -20.15 5.21 0.27
N ARG A 294 -19.37 6.24 0.59
CA ARG A 294 -19.09 7.29 -0.36
C ARG A 294 -17.64 7.59 -0.64
N TYR A 295 -16.82 7.72 0.36
CA TYR A 295 -15.48 8.28 0.20
C TYR A 295 -14.34 7.38 0.68
N GLY A 296 -14.64 6.13 0.98
CA GLY A 296 -13.67 5.20 1.52
C GLY A 296 -13.44 5.37 3.02
N SER A 297 -12.63 4.46 3.56
CA SER A 297 -12.26 4.44 4.97
C SER A 297 -10.99 5.20 5.25
N ASN A 298 -10.97 5.96 6.34
CA ASN A 298 -9.75 6.46 6.92
C ASN A 298 -9.19 5.60 8.06
N LYS A 299 -9.80 4.47 8.35
CA LYS A 299 -9.34 3.52 9.36
C LYS A 299 -8.23 2.65 8.79
N TRP A 300 -7.04 2.72 9.39
CA TRP A 300 -5.86 2.04 8.84
C TRP A 300 -6.03 0.53 8.75
N SER A 301 -6.58 -0.10 9.78
CA SER A 301 -6.78 -1.56 9.83
C SER A 301 -7.67 -2.09 8.70
N GLU A 302 -8.56 -1.27 8.17
CA GLU A 302 -9.52 -1.63 7.13
C GLU A 302 -9.13 -1.14 5.74
N SER A 303 -8.11 -0.27 5.65
CA SER A 303 -7.74 0.35 4.38
C SER A 303 -7.21 -0.65 3.35
N ALA A 304 -7.56 -0.43 2.09
CA ALA A 304 -7.01 -1.19 0.97
C ALA A 304 -5.50 -0.94 0.83
N MET A 305 -5.03 0.26 1.20
CA MET A 305 -3.60 0.60 1.21
C MET A 305 -2.80 -0.32 2.12
N ARG A 306 -3.28 -0.61 3.33
CA ARG A 306 -2.62 -1.54 4.25
C ARG A 306 -2.52 -2.94 3.64
N GLN A 307 -3.59 -3.40 2.98
CA GLN A 307 -3.59 -4.69 2.28
C GLN A 307 -2.54 -4.71 1.16
N HIS A 308 -2.46 -3.64 0.38
CA HIS A 308 -1.47 -3.50 -0.67
C HIS A 308 -0.03 -3.57 -0.15
N LEU A 309 0.29 -2.82 0.90
CA LEU A 309 1.64 -2.75 1.45
C LEU A 309 2.12 -4.08 2.04
N ASN A 310 1.20 -4.89 2.58
CA ASN A 310 1.53 -6.16 3.23
C ASN A 310 1.16 -7.39 2.38
N SER A 311 1.16 -7.26 1.07
CA SER A 311 0.82 -8.33 0.13
C SER A 311 1.95 -8.61 -0.86
N ALA A 312 2.23 -9.90 -1.09
CA ALA A 312 3.09 -10.38 -2.18
C ALA A 312 2.27 -10.97 -3.35
N LYS A 313 0.95 -10.72 -3.38
CA LYS A 313 0.07 -11.27 -4.41
C LYS A 313 0.15 -10.45 -5.70
N VAL A 314 -0.15 -11.11 -6.82
CA VAL A 314 -0.28 -10.46 -8.13
C VAL A 314 -1.50 -9.54 -8.20
N ALA A 315 -1.56 -8.70 -9.22
CA ALA A 315 -2.70 -7.83 -9.50
C ALA A 315 -4.03 -8.62 -9.56
N GLY A 316 -5.11 -8.03 -9.04
CA GLY A 316 -6.43 -8.67 -8.95
C GLY A 316 -6.61 -9.65 -7.79
N GLN A 317 -5.58 -9.86 -6.97
CA GLN A 317 -5.63 -10.77 -5.83
C GLN A 317 -5.21 -10.11 -4.51
N VAL A 318 -4.83 -8.85 -4.54
CA VAL A 318 -4.26 -8.12 -3.39
C VAL A 318 -5.34 -7.78 -2.40
N TRP A 319 -6.42 -7.19 -2.89
CA TRP A 319 -7.50 -6.74 -2.05
C TRP A 319 -8.47 -7.89 -1.68
N SER A 320 -8.99 -7.80 -0.47
CA SER A 320 -10.11 -8.63 -0.01
C SER A 320 -11.06 -7.79 0.83
N PRO A 321 -12.38 -7.98 0.70
CA PRO A 321 -13.34 -7.23 1.49
C PRO A 321 -13.18 -7.53 2.98
N LYS A 322 -13.35 -6.52 3.81
CA LYS A 322 -13.45 -6.66 5.27
C LYS A 322 -14.91 -6.84 5.71
N SER A 323 -15.83 -6.38 4.88
CA SER A 323 -17.27 -6.55 5.06
C SER A 323 -17.94 -6.72 3.70
N HIS A 324 -19.26 -7.03 3.70
CA HIS A 324 -20.05 -7.06 2.46
C HIS A 324 -20.20 -5.69 1.80
N TRP A 325 -19.80 -4.64 2.48
CA TRP A 325 -19.94 -3.25 2.04
C TRP A 325 -18.67 -2.65 1.47
N ASP A 326 -17.58 -3.41 1.49
CA ASP A 326 -16.31 -2.98 0.94
C ASP A 326 -16.26 -3.20 -0.57
N ARG A 327 -15.59 -2.29 -1.25
CA ARG A 327 -15.39 -2.34 -2.69
C ARG A 327 -13.91 -2.35 -3.02
N PRO A 328 -13.49 -3.13 -4.04
CA PRO A 328 -12.11 -3.12 -4.49
C PRO A 328 -11.71 -1.70 -4.96
N PRO A 329 -10.53 -1.24 -4.58
CA PRO A 329 -9.99 0.01 -5.11
C PRO A 329 -9.72 -0.11 -6.60
N SER A 330 -9.70 1.03 -7.31
CA SER A 330 -9.51 1.05 -8.76
C SER A 330 -8.19 0.44 -9.24
N TRP A 331 -7.19 0.40 -8.38
CA TRP A 331 -5.87 -0.15 -8.69
C TRP A 331 -5.78 -1.68 -8.52
N ASP A 332 -6.72 -2.34 -7.83
CA ASP A 332 -6.60 -3.77 -7.50
C ASP A 332 -6.41 -4.65 -8.75
N ALA A 333 -7.15 -4.37 -9.82
CA ALA A 333 -7.08 -5.16 -11.05
C ALA A 333 -5.74 -5.03 -11.81
N SER A 334 -4.95 -4.00 -11.54
CA SER A 334 -3.75 -3.65 -12.32
C SER A 334 -2.47 -3.52 -11.49
N THR A 335 -2.55 -3.61 -10.17
CA THR A 335 -1.41 -3.37 -9.29
C THR A 335 -1.22 -4.55 -8.34
N ALA A 336 -0.07 -5.18 -8.43
CA ALA A 336 0.37 -6.21 -7.50
C ALA A 336 0.62 -5.62 -6.10
N GLY A 337 0.67 -6.45 -5.09
CA GLY A 337 1.04 -6.04 -3.74
C GLY A 337 2.47 -5.49 -3.68
N PHE A 338 2.75 -4.62 -2.72
CA PHE A 338 4.06 -3.97 -2.61
C PHE A 338 5.20 -4.97 -2.43
N MET A 339 4.97 -6.06 -1.71
CA MET A 339 5.98 -7.11 -1.49
C MET A 339 6.19 -8.01 -2.70
N HIS A 340 5.31 -7.94 -3.71
CA HIS A 340 5.49 -8.70 -4.94
C HIS A 340 6.69 -8.16 -5.72
N GLY A 341 7.61 -9.04 -6.07
CA GLY A 341 8.83 -8.68 -6.76
C GLY A 341 9.87 -7.90 -5.93
N LEU A 342 9.63 -7.68 -4.64
CA LEU A 342 10.63 -7.12 -3.74
C LEU A 342 11.64 -8.21 -3.34
N ASP A 343 12.92 -7.83 -3.21
CA ASP A 343 13.97 -8.77 -2.84
C ASP A 343 13.59 -9.58 -1.58
N PRO A 344 13.53 -10.92 -1.65
CA PRO A 344 13.14 -11.77 -0.53
C PRO A 344 14.06 -11.63 0.69
N GLU A 345 15.36 -11.41 0.50
CA GLU A 345 16.29 -11.25 1.60
C GLU A 345 16.08 -9.91 2.31
N PHE A 346 15.66 -8.87 1.58
CA PHE A 346 15.23 -7.62 2.21
C PHE A 346 13.94 -7.81 3.02
N ILE A 347 12.91 -8.46 2.44
CA ILE A 347 11.66 -8.75 3.16
C ILE A 347 11.93 -9.52 4.45
N LYS A 348 12.88 -10.45 4.44
CA LYS A 348 13.25 -11.29 5.56
C LYS A 348 13.85 -10.51 6.74
N ILE A 349 14.61 -9.46 6.46
CA ILE A 349 15.20 -8.61 7.51
C ILE A 349 14.23 -7.56 8.04
N CYS A 350 13.15 -7.26 7.33
CA CYS A 350 12.08 -6.38 7.81
C CYS A 350 11.30 -7.06 8.93
N ALA A 351 11.19 -6.38 10.05
CA ALA A 351 10.44 -6.86 11.22
C ALA A 351 8.95 -6.55 11.07
N ASP A 352 8.12 -7.40 11.67
CA ASP A 352 6.74 -7.05 11.96
C ASP A 352 6.73 -6.04 13.11
N VAL A 353 5.94 -4.98 12.97
CA VAL A 353 5.83 -3.93 13.96
C VAL A 353 4.38 -3.70 14.39
N GLU A 354 4.19 -3.43 15.67
CA GLU A 354 2.93 -2.94 16.19
C GLU A 354 2.85 -1.44 15.91
N LEU A 355 1.84 -1.06 15.15
CA LEU A 355 1.55 0.34 14.81
C LEU A 355 0.36 0.81 15.63
N LEU A 356 0.56 1.81 16.45
CA LEU A 356 -0.53 2.54 17.09
C LEU A 356 -0.98 3.64 16.13
N THR A 357 -2.23 3.59 15.68
CA THR A 357 -2.81 4.57 14.74
C THR A 357 -4.05 5.20 15.36
N ALA A 358 -4.13 6.51 15.31
CA ALA A 358 -5.30 7.21 15.79
C ALA A 358 -6.54 6.82 15.00
N LEU A 359 -7.70 6.82 15.67
CA LEU A 359 -9.01 6.69 15.05
C LEU A 359 -9.63 8.08 14.86
N SER A 360 -10.35 8.25 13.76
CA SER A 360 -11.28 9.38 13.70
C SER A 360 -12.46 9.05 14.61
N THR A 361 -12.72 9.96 15.53
CA THR A 361 -13.84 9.76 16.41
C THR A 361 -15.16 9.95 15.74
N ALA A 362 -16.05 9.00 15.96
CA ALA A 362 -17.44 9.17 15.65
C ALA A 362 -18.31 8.51 16.72
N ALA A 363 -19.48 9.03 16.87
CA ALA A 363 -20.53 8.38 17.61
C ALA A 363 -20.77 6.98 16.99
N GLY A 364 -20.57 5.93 17.76
CA GLY A 364 -20.73 4.54 17.32
C GLY A 364 -19.45 3.71 17.27
N ASP A 365 -18.25 4.32 17.22
CA ASP A 365 -16.97 3.60 17.34
C ASP A 365 -16.34 3.80 18.73
N THR A 366 -17.16 3.73 19.75
CA THR A 366 -16.74 3.97 21.12
C THR A 366 -16.00 2.78 21.75
N THR A 367 -16.09 1.61 21.13
CA THR A 367 -15.50 0.38 21.67
C THR A 367 -13.97 0.32 21.55
N THR A 368 -13.37 1.17 20.74
CA THR A 368 -11.94 1.18 20.47
C THR A 368 -11.24 2.43 20.94
N ILE A 369 -11.95 3.31 21.66
CA ILE A 369 -11.40 4.58 22.15
C ILE A 369 -10.71 4.36 23.48
N GLU A 370 -9.40 4.53 23.52
CA GLU A 370 -8.65 4.66 24.76
C GLU A 370 -8.58 6.12 25.19
N GLY A 371 -9.13 6.43 26.36
CA GLY A 371 -9.07 7.78 26.92
C GLY A 371 -10.35 8.59 26.73
N SER A 372 -10.24 9.91 26.66
CA SER A 372 -11.37 10.81 26.51
C SER A 372 -12.02 10.68 25.13
N ALA A 373 -13.32 10.90 25.08
CA ALA A 373 -14.08 10.87 23.83
C ALA A 373 -13.34 11.67 22.74
N GLY A 374 -13.06 11.03 21.66
CA GLY A 374 -12.35 11.67 20.58
C GLY A 374 -10.91 11.26 20.38
N THR A 375 -10.34 10.43 21.21
CA THR A 375 -8.91 10.09 21.23
C THR A 375 -8.69 8.59 21.27
N GLY A 376 -9.28 7.87 20.33
CA GLY A 376 -9.05 6.44 20.23
C GLY A 376 -7.87 6.08 19.34
N TYR A 377 -7.32 4.92 19.61
CA TYR A 377 -6.26 4.32 18.82
C TYR A 377 -6.63 2.88 18.49
N GLU A 378 -6.14 2.41 17.36
CA GLU A 378 -6.10 1.01 17.03
C GLU A 378 -4.65 0.53 16.93
N THR A 379 -4.43 -0.75 17.16
CA THR A 379 -3.13 -1.38 16.97
C THR A 379 -3.20 -2.38 15.82
N THR A 380 -2.28 -2.26 14.87
CA THR A 380 -2.12 -3.24 13.79
C THR A 380 -0.70 -3.78 13.81
N VAL A 381 -0.51 -5.00 13.28
CA VAL A 381 0.81 -5.59 13.08
C VAL A 381 1.08 -5.60 11.58
N ASP A 382 2.10 -4.88 11.16
CA ASP A 382 2.44 -4.69 9.76
C ASP A 382 3.95 -4.80 9.54
N LYS A 383 4.35 -5.27 8.36
CA LYS A 383 5.75 -5.28 7.93
C LYS A 383 6.10 -4.01 7.17
N PHE A 384 5.22 -3.59 6.27
CA PHE A 384 5.31 -2.34 5.54
C PHE A 384 4.11 -1.46 5.84
N PHE A 385 4.36 -0.16 6.01
CA PHE A 385 3.34 0.78 6.45
C PHE A 385 3.60 2.19 5.90
N LEU A 386 2.62 3.08 6.04
CA LEU A 386 2.81 4.51 5.84
C LEU A 386 3.14 5.17 7.17
N PRO A 387 3.94 6.24 7.20
CA PRO A 387 4.13 7.00 8.42
C PRO A 387 2.84 7.65 8.89
N SER A 388 2.71 7.83 10.20
CA SER A 388 1.64 8.62 10.79
C SER A 388 1.95 10.11 10.73
N ARG A 389 0.95 10.94 11.02
CA ARG A 389 1.14 12.39 11.10
C ARG A 389 2.20 12.79 12.14
N PRO A 390 2.19 12.28 13.40
CA PRO A 390 3.23 12.64 14.36
C PRO A 390 4.63 12.18 13.94
N GLU A 391 4.78 11.08 13.24
CA GLU A 391 6.07 10.60 12.74
C GLU A 391 6.68 11.52 11.68
N VAL A 392 5.85 12.30 10.98
CA VAL A 392 6.30 13.28 9.97
C VAL A 392 6.36 14.70 10.52
N PHE A 393 5.42 15.10 11.38
CA PHE A 393 5.25 16.49 11.83
C PHE A 393 5.54 16.70 13.31
N GLY A 394 5.59 15.63 14.10
CA GLY A 394 5.64 15.70 15.56
C GLY A 394 4.34 16.21 16.18
N GLY A 395 4.25 16.09 17.51
CA GLY A 395 3.13 16.64 18.28
C GLY A 395 1.81 15.89 18.09
N GLU A 396 0.72 16.58 18.41
CA GLU A 396 -0.64 16.05 18.40
C GLU A 396 -1.50 16.76 17.37
N ASP A 397 -2.37 16.01 16.73
CA ASP A 397 -3.43 16.57 15.88
C ASP A 397 -4.73 16.56 16.69
N ASN A 398 -5.09 17.70 17.29
CA ASN A 398 -6.28 17.85 18.14
C ASN A 398 -6.40 16.77 19.23
N ALA A 399 -5.28 16.42 19.87
CA ALA A 399 -5.17 15.40 20.90
C ALA A 399 -5.50 13.95 20.45
N SER A 400 -5.65 13.71 19.17
CA SER A 400 -6.03 12.38 18.65
C SER A 400 -4.88 11.59 18.04
N ASP A 401 -3.72 12.20 17.87
CA ASP A 401 -2.58 11.51 17.26
C ASP A 401 -1.29 12.00 17.95
N LYS A 402 -0.67 11.12 18.74
CA LYS A 402 0.46 11.47 19.60
C LYS A 402 1.76 10.86 19.09
N GLY A 403 2.85 11.54 19.31
CA GLY A 403 4.18 11.02 19.04
C GLY A 403 5.19 12.07 18.61
N ASP A 404 6.41 11.61 18.38
CA ASP A 404 7.52 12.44 17.94
C ASP A 404 7.79 12.22 16.44
N ALA A 405 8.22 13.27 15.77
CA ALA A 405 8.69 13.14 14.41
C ALA A 405 9.96 12.27 14.36
N TRP A 406 10.05 11.46 13.31
CA TRP A 406 11.31 10.76 13.01
C TRP A 406 12.44 11.76 12.84
N GLN A 407 13.65 11.34 13.22
CA GLN A 407 14.81 12.20 13.26
C GLN A 407 15.07 12.89 11.91
N TYR A 408 14.84 12.18 10.80
CA TYR A 408 14.91 12.73 9.45
C TYR A 408 14.02 13.96 9.26
N TYR A 409 12.78 13.91 9.78
CA TYR A 409 11.81 14.99 9.66
C TYR A 409 12.00 16.06 10.75
N SER A 410 12.51 15.69 11.92
CA SER A 410 12.68 16.62 13.04
C SER A 410 13.90 17.53 12.92
N ALA A 411 14.91 17.11 12.15
CA ALA A 411 16.16 17.84 12.03
C ALA A 411 16.01 19.26 11.47
N ASN A 412 14.95 19.47 10.64
CA ASN A 412 14.67 20.74 10.00
C ASN A 412 13.23 21.22 10.23
N SER A 413 12.49 20.60 11.16
CA SER A 413 11.08 20.94 11.33
C SER A 413 10.92 22.24 12.11
N ASP A 414 10.29 23.22 11.50
CA ASP A 414 9.63 24.27 12.23
C ASP A 414 8.42 23.66 12.97
N LYS A 415 8.62 23.39 14.27
CA LYS A 415 7.58 22.84 15.15
C LYS A 415 6.35 23.76 15.27
N SER A 416 6.44 24.99 14.79
CA SER A 416 5.34 25.97 14.81
C SER A 416 4.25 25.66 13.77
N SER A 417 4.49 24.76 12.82
CA SER A 417 3.55 24.40 11.77
C SER A 417 2.52 23.33 12.17
N GLN A 418 2.26 23.17 13.45
CA GLN A 418 1.17 22.29 13.94
C GLN A 418 -0.23 22.76 13.48
N ALA A 419 -0.34 23.98 13.05
CA ALA A 419 -1.56 24.51 12.48
C ALA A 419 -1.39 24.66 10.98
N ASN A 420 -2.02 23.82 10.17
CA ASN A 420 -2.39 24.06 8.76
C ASN A 420 -1.59 25.11 7.95
N SER A 421 -0.42 25.51 8.42
CA SER A 421 0.39 26.56 7.85
C SER A 421 1.62 25.95 7.17
N PRO A 422 1.90 26.28 5.92
CA PRO A 422 3.00 25.69 5.17
C PRO A 422 4.35 26.25 5.63
N GLY A 423 4.88 25.68 6.68
CA GLY A 423 6.33 25.71 6.86
C GLY A 423 6.89 24.80 5.78
N ALA A 424 7.51 25.34 4.75
CA ALA A 424 8.14 24.59 3.71
C ALA A 424 9.36 23.86 4.29
N ASP A 425 9.14 22.61 4.72
CA ASP A 425 10.24 21.72 5.06
C ASP A 425 10.53 20.83 3.86
N SER A 426 11.68 21.04 3.24
CA SER A 426 12.11 20.31 2.07
C SER A 426 12.17 18.79 2.28
N ASN A 427 12.42 18.33 3.51
CA ASN A 427 12.50 16.90 3.82
C ASN A 427 11.15 16.18 3.73
N ARG A 428 10.03 16.92 3.81
CA ARG A 428 8.67 16.38 3.66
C ARG A 428 8.21 16.36 2.21
N ILE A 429 8.89 17.07 1.33
CA ILE A 429 8.58 17.08 -0.11
C ILE A 429 9.10 15.78 -0.71
N LYS A 430 8.19 14.97 -1.24
CA LYS A 430 8.56 13.78 -1.99
C LYS A 430 8.17 13.93 -3.45
N VAL A 431 9.03 13.41 -4.31
CA VAL A 431 8.84 13.43 -5.76
C VAL A 431 8.39 12.06 -6.26
N GLN A 432 7.61 12.04 -7.32
CA GLN A 432 7.21 10.80 -7.98
C GLN A 432 8.41 10.15 -8.67
N ALA A 433 8.55 8.83 -8.51
CA ALA A 433 9.60 8.07 -9.18
C ALA A 433 9.49 8.15 -10.72
N SER A 434 8.25 8.25 -11.23
CA SER A 434 7.95 8.24 -12.66
C SER A 434 8.35 9.51 -13.41
N ASN A 435 8.37 10.69 -12.75
CA ASN A 435 8.57 11.96 -13.45
C ASN A 435 9.39 13.00 -12.66
N GLY A 436 9.78 12.68 -11.41
CA GLY A 436 10.58 13.57 -10.57
C GLY A 436 9.84 14.80 -10.02
N ASN A 437 8.54 14.92 -10.23
CA ASN A 437 7.77 16.07 -9.76
C ASN A 437 7.27 15.87 -8.33
N PRO A 438 7.25 16.92 -7.49
CA PRO A 438 6.63 16.88 -6.18
C PRO A 438 5.14 16.52 -6.29
N TYR A 439 4.69 15.63 -5.40
CA TYR A 439 3.29 15.24 -5.40
C TYR A 439 2.78 15.02 -3.97
N TYR A 440 1.46 14.99 -3.80
CA TYR A 440 0.83 14.62 -2.54
C TYR A 440 1.15 13.17 -2.20
N TRP A 441 1.28 12.87 -0.91
CA TRP A 441 1.47 11.50 -0.47
C TRP A 441 0.73 11.18 0.82
N TRP A 442 0.34 9.91 0.94
CA TRP A 442 -0.48 9.43 2.03
C TRP A 442 0.29 9.25 3.32
N LEU A 443 -0.40 9.56 4.42
CA LEU A 443 -0.08 9.10 5.78
C LEU A 443 -1.09 8.03 6.19
N ARG A 444 -0.79 7.25 7.25
CA ARG A 444 -1.79 6.32 7.80
C ARG A 444 -2.78 6.99 8.75
N SER A 445 -2.52 8.18 9.22
CA SER A 445 -3.38 8.90 10.17
C SER A 445 -4.69 9.36 9.52
N PRO A 446 -5.83 9.16 10.20
CA PRO A 446 -7.10 9.73 9.80
C PRO A 446 -7.13 11.24 10.07
N SER A 447 -8.03 11.94 9.43
CA SER A 447 -8.41 13.28 9.86
C SER A 447 -9.46 13.18 10.97
N VAL A 448 -9.22 13.90 12.05
CA VAL A 448 -10.14 13.92 13.19
C VAL A 448 -11.49 14.53 12.80
N GLY A 449 -12.55 13.89 13.22
CA GLY A 449 -13.92 14.33 12.97
C GLY A 449 -14.50 14.01 11.58
N TYR A 450 -13.69 13.37 10.71
CA TYR A 450 -14.13 13.00 9.35
C TYR A 450 -13.79 11.54 9.08
N GLY A 451 -14.79 10.71 8.93
CA GLY A 451 -14.59 9.27 8.76
C GLY A 451 -14.00 8.83 7.42
N SER A 452 -13.93 9.70 6.43
CA SER A 452 -13.45 9.39 5.07
C SER A 452 -12.22 10.17 4.64
N TYR A 453 -11.72 11.08 5.47
CA TYR A 453 -10.54 11.86 5.15
C TYR A 453 -9.29 11.28 5.83
N VAL A 454 -8.27 11.06 5.03
CA VAL A 454 -6.94 10.59 5.44
C VAL A 454 -5.98 11.77 5.38
N ARG A 455 -5.04 11.83 6.33
CA ARG A 455 -3.96 12.82 6.30
C ARG A 455 -3.04 12.57 5.12
N THR A 456 -2.62 13.66 4.50
CA THR A 456 -1.65 13.67 3.41
C THR A 456 -0.60 14.74 3.66
N VAL A 457 0.54 14.61 3.01
CA VAL A 457 1.52 15.68 2.87
C VAL A 457 1.32 16.33 1.51
N TYR A 458 1.26 17.64 1.49
CA TYR A 458 1.11 18.46 0.29
C TYR A 458 2.43 18.56 -0.51
N THR A 459 2.36 18.97 -1.77
CA THR A 459 3.53 19.14 -2.64
C THR A 459 4.61 20.07 -2.08
N GLY A 460 4.23 20.99 -1.21
CA GLY A 460 5.13 21.90 -0.49
C GLY A 460 5.56 21.44 0.88
N GLY A 461 5.28 20.18 1.27
CA GLY A 461 5.68 19.61 2.55
C GLY A 461 4.76 19.94 3.74
N SER A 462 3.65 20.65 3.54
CA SER A 462 2.66 20.93 4.58
C SER A 462 1.67 19.78 4.76
N ILE A 463 1.03 19.72 5.93
CA ILE A 463 -0.04 18.75 6.18
C ILE A 463 -1.30 19.12 5.40
N ASN A 464 -2.02 18.11 4.93
CA ASN A 464 -3.32 18.26 4.27
C ASN A 464 -4.23 17.05 4.61
N ILE A 465 -5.46 17.09 4.11
CA ILE A 465 -6.44 16.00 4.19
C ILE A 465 -7.04 15.75 2.83
N ASN A 466 -7.32 14.50 2.52
CA ASN A 466 -7.99 14.12 1.29
C ASN A 466 -8.87 12.90 1.50
N THR A 467 -9.92 12.77 0.70
CA THR A 467 -10.79 11.59 0.77
C THR A 467 -9.99 10.33 0.42
N ALA A 468 -10.27 9.23 1.11
CA ALA A 468 -9.59 7.95 0.89
C ALA A 468 -9.72 7.43 -0.55
N LEU A 469 -10.73 7.89 -1.30
CA LEU A 469 -10.91 7.60 -2.74
C LEU A 469 -9.90 8.29 -3.65
N SER A 470 -9.22 9.32 -3.18
CA SER A 470 -8.24 10.03 -4.02
C SER A 470 -7.03 9.17 -4.26
N SER A 471 -6.36 9.37 -5.39
CA SER A 471 -5.12 8.67 -5.73
C SER A 471 -3.93 9.59 -5.47
N TYR A 472 -3.13 9.26 -4.46
CA TYR A 472 -1.93 10.02 -4.10
C TYR A 472 -0.73 9.11 -3.93
N GLY A 473 0.43 9.71 -3.83
CA GLY A 473 1.71 9.05 -3.78
C GLY A 473 1.84 8.12 -2.56
N VAL A 474 2.50 7.01 -2.77
CA VAL A 474 2.79 6.00 -1.76
C VAL A 474 4.27 5.97 -1.49
N ALA A 475 4.65 6.23 -0.24
CA ALA A 475 6.01 6.17 0.27
C ALA A 475 6.09 5.16 1.43
N PRO A 476 6.25 3.86 1.13
CA PRO A 476 6.30 2.81 2.13
C PRO A 476 7.45 2.97 3.12
N ALA A 477 7.20 2.58 4.35
CA ALA A 477 8.20 2.47 5.41
C ALA A 477 8.25 1.05 5.97
N CYS A 478 9.37 0.68 6.57
CA CYS A 478 9.57 -0.58 7.28
C CYS A 478 10.59 -0.41 8.42
N VAL A 479 10.75 -1.44 9.23
CA VAL A 479 11.77 -1.50 10.29
C VAL A 479 12.66 -2.72 10.07
N ILE A 480 13.96 -2.53 9.97
CA ILE A 480 14.93 -3.61 10.06
C ILE A 480 15.21 -3.88 11.54
N ALA A 481 15.14 -5.18 11.96
CA ALA A 481 15.41 -5.57 13.34
C ALA A 481 15.94 -7.02 13.48
#